data_50ef2b3a3385a0fd0b9ecca7f55f17af
#
_entry.id   50ef2b3a3385a0fd0b9ecca7f55f17af
#
_cell.length_a   1.000
_cell.length_b   1.000
_cell.length_c   1.000
_cell.angle_alpha   90.00
_cell.angle_beta   90.00
_cell.angle_gamma   90.00
#
_symmetry.space_group_name_H-M   'P 1'
#
loop_
_entity.id
_entity.type
_entity.pdbx_description
1 polymer ?
#
loop_
_entity_poly.entity_id
_entity_poly.type
_entity_poly.pdbx_seq_one_letter_code
_entity_poly.pdbx_strand_id
1 'polypeptide(L)'
;EPVRAGRKRITLLLVGLPLAMLVFGWLGSRVGIASVAWHPAGELASLLEADAVDASTRPDELVAFFRNDGDRAAAFARAAEVERRATGLGWVIGALFGAVALTKTARAFFPESSPDYVTDRGRCVSCARCYSSCPYELQRRGIPVALPEGGKGE
;
A
#
# COMPACT_ATOMS: atom_id res chain seq x y z
N GLU A 1 -18.20 -20.20 -20.21
CA GLU A 1 -16.84 -19.89 -19.68
C GLU A 1 -16.75 -18.62 -18.79
N PRO A 2 -17.54 -17.55 -18.96
CA PRO A 2 -17.46 -16.34 -18.13
C PRO A 2 -17.76 -16.61 -16.64
N VAL A 3 -18.64 -17.54 -16.32
CA VAL A 3 -19.02 -17.88 -14.93
C VAL A 3 -17.84 -18.51 -14.16
N ARG A 4 -16.98 -19.29 -14.81
CA ARG A 4 -15.80 -19.89 -14.17
C ARG A 4 -14.72 -18.86 -13.86
N ALA A 5 -14.55 -17.86 -14.72
CA ALA A 5 -13.60 -16.77 -14.49
C ALA A 5 -14.04 -15.88 -13.30
N GLY A 6 -15.33 -15.56 -13.22
CA GLY A 6 -15.89 -14.81 -12.09
C GLY A 6 -15.74 -15.53 -10.75
N ARG A 7 -15.96 -16.85 -10.72
CA ARG A 7 -15.82 -17.66 -9.50
C ARG A 7 -14.37 -17.71 -9.00
N LYS A 8 -13.39 -17.87 -9.90
CA LYS A 8 -11.95 -17.82 -9.56
C LYS A 8 -11.55 -16.45 -9.02
N ARG A 9 -12.06 -15.36 -9.58
CA ARG A 9 -11.82 -14.00 -9.10
C ARG A 9 -12.35 -13.79 -7.68
N ILE A 10 -13.59 -14.23 -7.42
CA ILE A 10 -14.21 -14.13 -6.09
C ILE A 10 -13.41 -14.95 -5.07
N THR A 11 -13.01 -16.18 -5.40
CA THR A 11 -12.21 -17.01 -4.51
C THR A 11 -10.85 -16.40 -4.23
N LEU A 12 -10.17 -15.85 -5.26
CA LEU A 12 -8.89 -15.16 -5.11
C LEU A 12 -9.02 -13.94 -4.19
N LEU A 13 -10.07 -13.16 -4.31
CA LEU A 13 -10.30 -11.99 -3.46
C LEU A 13 -10.69 -12.39 -2.03
N LEU A 14 -11.57 -13.38 -1.86
CA LEU A 14 -12.04 -13.81 -0.54
C LEU A 14 -10.93 -14.43 0.32
N VAL A 15 -10.04 -15.22 -0.28
CA VAL A 15 -8.96 -15.91 0.43
C VAL A 15 -7.64 -15.13 0.33
N GLY A 16 -7.34 -14.60 -0.83
CA GLY A 16 -6.09 -13.89 -1.10
C GLY A 16 -5.99 -12.55 -0.37
N LEU A 17 -7.11 -11.80 -0.24
CA LEU A 17 -7.09 -10.48 0.39
C LEU A 17 -6.69 -10.57 1.87
N PRO A 18 -7.35 -11.37 2.73
CA PRO A 18 -6.93 -11.47 4.13
C PRO A 18 -5.51 -12.05 4.27
N LEU A 19 -5.13 -13.01 3.43
CA LEU A 19 -3.79 -13.57 3.44
C LEU A 19 -2.73 -12.50 3.08
N ALA A 20 -2.97 -11.72 2.05
CA ALA A 20 -2.09 -10.61 1.67
C ALA A 20 -1.99 -9.57 2.80
N MET A 21 -3.12 -9.19 3.41
CA MET A 21 -3.11 -8.25 4.54
C MET A 21 -2.30 -8.77 5.72
N LEU A 22 -2.39 -10.06 6.03
CA LEU A 22 -1.61 -10.68 7.11
C LEU A 22 -0.12 -10.69 6.79
N VAL A 23 0.27 -11.13 5.59
CA VAL A 23 1.68 -11.21 5.19
C VAL A 23 2.33 -9.82 5.14
N PHE A 24 1.68 -8.87 4.46
CA PHE A 24 2.19 -7.51 4.36
C PHE A 24 2.08 -6.74 5.68
N GLY A 25 1.07 -7.00 6.50
CA GLY A 25 0.96 -6.47 7.85
C GLY A 25 2.11 -6.94 8.75
N TRP A 26 2.41 -8.24 8.71
CA TRP A 26 3.56 -8.79 9.43
C TRP A 26 4.89 -8.19 8.94
N LEU A 27 5.09 -8.07 7.62
CA LEU A 27 6.28 -7.44 7.06
C LEU A 27 6.39 -5.97 7.47
N GLY A 28 5.28 -5.23 7.41
CA GLY A 28 5.20 -3.83 7.84
C GLY A 28 5.53 -3.65 9.33
N SER A 29 5.10 -4.58 10.19
CA SER A 29 5.48 -4.55 11.62
C SER A 29 6.97 -4.72 11.83
N ARG A 30 7.66 -5.54 11.02
CA ARG A 30 9.12 -5.70 11.07
C ARG A 30 9.86 -4.43 10.67
N VAL A 31 9.36 -3.73 9.64
CA VAL A 31 9.88 -2.41 9.24
C VAL A 31 9.64 -1.39 10.36
N GLY A 32 8.46 -1.42 11.00
CA GLY A 32 8.14 -0.58 12.15
C GLY A 32 9.13 -0.75 13.29
N ILE A 33 9.44 -1.98 13.69
CA ILE A 33 10.45 -2.29 14.72
C ILE A 33 11.82 -1.74 14.32
N ALA A 34 12.25 -1.99 13.07
CA ALA A 34 13.54 -1.51 12.58
C ALA A 34 13.66 0.02 12.59
N SER A 35 12.55 0.74 12.38
CA SER A 35 12.51 2.21 12.38
C SER A 35 12.74 2.82 13.77
N VAL A 36 12.53 2.06 14.85
CA VAL A 36 12.73 2.53 16.24
C VAL A 36 14.21 2.84 16.52
N ALA A 37 15.13 2.12 15.88
CA ALA A 37 16.56 2.37 16.00
C ALA A 37 16.97 3.80 15.53
N TRP A 38 16.16 4.42 14.69
CA TRP A 38 16.40 5.77 14.14
C TRP A 38 15.60 6.85 14.90
N HIS A 39 14.83 6.43 15.90
CA HIS A 39 14.06 7.33 16.74
C HIS A 39 14.87 7.72 17.98
N PRO A 40 14.91 9.01 18.41
CA PRO A 40 15.71 9.47 19.55
C PRO A 40 15.51 8.66 20.83
N ALA A 41 14.27 8.20 21.11
CA ALA A 41 13.99 7.38 22.28
C ALA A 41 14.61 5.98 22.19
N GLY A 42 14.65 5.38 20.98
CA GLY A 42 15.29 4.09 20.75
C GLY A 42 16.81 4.18 20.82
N GLU A 43 17.37 5.24 20.23
CA GLU A 43 18.80 5.54 20.29
C GLU A 43 19.27 5.74 21.73
N LEU A 44 18.56 6.58 22.50
CA LEU A 44 18.88 6.78 23.92
C LEU A 44 18.80 5.48 24.71
N ALA A 45 17.80 4.62 24.48
CA ALA A 45 17.67 3.34 25.16
C ALA A 45 18.86 2.41 24.84
N SER A 46 19.28 2.35 23.56
CA SER A 46 20.43 1.53 23.14
C SER A 46 21.74 2.03 23.73
N LEU A 47 21.92 3.35 23.85
CA LEU A 47 23.08 3.96 24.52
C LEU A 47 23.08 3.69 26.02
N LEU A 48 21.92 3.69 26.67
CA LEU A 48 21.80 3.34 28.10
C LEU A 48 22.08 1.85 28.38
N GLU A 49 21.79 0.96 27.45
CA GLU A 49 22.20 -0.44 27.52
C GLU A 49 23.71 -0.61 27.31
N ALA A 50 24.29 0.10 26.34
CA ALA A 50 25.72 0.05 26.06
C ALA A 50 26.57 0.67 27.19
N ASP A 51 26.08 1.71 27.87
CA ASP A 51 26.75 2.35 29.00
C ASP A 51 26.97 1.39 30.19
N ALA A 52 26.20 0.33 30.26
CA ALA A 52 26.44 -0.74 31.26
C ALA A 52 27.75 -1.51 31.00
N VAL A 53 28.35 -1.36 29.80
CA VAL A 53 29.54 -2.11 29.34
C VAL A 53 30.80 -1.26 29.37
N ASP A 54 30.75 0.06 29.09
CA ASP A 54 31.96 0.88 28.97
C ASP A 54 31.72 2.36 29.34
N ALA A 55 32.21 2.74 30.56
CA ALA A 55 32.02 4.09 31.10
C ALA A 55 33.02 5.14 30.56
N SER A 56 34.00 4.74 29.72
CA SER A 56 35.15 5.58 29.37
C SER A 56 34.90 6.52 28.17
N THR A 57 33.87 6.26 27.35
CA THR A 57 33.55 7.09 26.16
C THR A 57 32.04 7.30 26.08
N ARG A 58 31.52 8.15 26.97
CA ARG A 58 30.08 8.47 26.99
C ARG A 58 29.73 9.49 25.91
N PRO A 59 28.75 9.20 25.02
CA PRO A 59 28.19 10.22 24.13
C PRO A 59 27.58 11.39 24.90
N ASP A 60 27.61 12.57 24.30
CA ASP A 60 27.10 13.81 24.93
C ASP A 60 25.63 13.72 25.36
N GLU A 61 24.84 12.90 24.66
CA GLU A 61 23.43 12.63 24.99
C GLU A 61 23.25 11.91 26.33
N LEU A 62 24.11 10.93 26.62
CA LEU A 62 24.12 10.24 27.92
C LEU A 62 24.55 11.16 29.04
N VAL A 63 25.54 12.02 28.78
CA VAL A 63 25.99 13.00 29.76
C VAL A 63 24.86 14.01 30.07
N ALA A 64 24.15 14.45 29.03
CA ALA A 64 22.99 15.34 29.20
C ALA A 64 21.84 14.68 29.95
N PHE A 65 21.58 13.40 29.66
CA PHE A 65 20.55 12.61 30.32
C PHE A 65 20.81 12.53 31.85
N PHE A 66 22.02 12.13 32.24
CA PHE A 66 22.36 12.01 33.66
C PHE A 66 22.49 13.34 34.36
N ARG A 67 22.89 14.43 33.65
CA ARG A 67 22.91 15.77 34.20
C ARG A 67 21.53 16.30 34.61
N ASN A 68 20.49 15.84 33.92
CA ASN A 68 19.11 16.25 34.15
C ASN A 68 18.34 15.26 35.04
N ASP A 69 19.01 14.48 35.89
CA ASP A 69 18.41 13.45 36.75
C ASP A 69 17.49 12.49 35.98
N GLY A 70 17.96 12.06 34.80
CA GLY A 70 17.16 11.19 33.90
C GLY A 70 16.87 9.84 34.53
N ASP A 71 15.59 9.51 34.59
CA ASP A 71 15.14 8.19 35.06
C ASP A 71 15.27 7.15 33.93
N ARG A 72 16.16 6.17 34.14
CA ARG A 72 16.37 5.06 33.20
C ARG A 72 15.08 4.28 32.92
N ALA A 73 14.28 4.00 33.95
CA ALA A 73 13.05 3.26 33.81
C ALA A 73 12.05 4.01 32.92
N ALA A 74 11.95 5.33 33.08
CA ALA A 74 11.13 6.17 32.22
C ALA A 74 11.63 6.24 30.77
N ALA A 75 12.95 6.23 30.55
CA ALA A 75 13.54 6.19 29.20
C ALA A 75 13.20 4.88 28.47
N PHE A 76 13.41 3.74 29.12
CA PHE A 76 13.04 2.44 28.55
C PHE A 76 11.53 2.30 28.32
N ALA A 77 10.69 2.80 29.24
CA ALA A 77 9.25 2.80 29.05
C ALA A 77 8.82 3.61 27.83
N ARG A 78 9.45 4.76 27.58
CA ARG A 78 9.21 5.57 26.36
C ARG A 78 9.65 4.85 25.09
N ALA A 79 10.82 4.21 25.10
CA ALA A 79 11.30 3.44 23.96
C ALA A 79 10.35 2.28 23.63
N ALA A 80 9.89 1.55 24.64
CA ALA A 80 8.92 0.46 24.49
C ALA A 80 7.56 0.95 23.96
N GLU A 81 7.10 2.12 24.37
CA GLU A 81 5.88 2.73 23.85
C GLU A 81 6.02 3.14 22.39
N VAL A 82 7.17 3.72 22.00
CA VAL A 82 7.46 4.06 20.59
C VAL A 82 7.51 2.78 19.75
N GLU A 83 8.16 1.74 20.22
CA GLU A 83 8.22 0.44 19.54
C GLU A 83 6.82 -0.15 19.32
N ARG A 84 5.99 -0.17 20.36
CA ARG A 84 4.62 -0.66 20.28
C ARG A 84 3.80 0.11 19.25
N ARG A 85 3.90 1.44 19.22
CA ARG A 85 3.21 2.29 18.25
C ARG A 85 3.73 2.08 16.84
N ALA A 86 5.05 2.04 16.66
CA ALA A 86 5.69 1.81 15.36
C ALA A 86 5.32 0.44 14.79
N THR A 87 5.30 -0.60 15.61
CA THR A 87 4.87 -1.95 15.23
C THR A 87 3.40 -1.96 14.80
N GLY A 88 2.52 -1.33 15.57
CA GLY A 88 1.09 -1.25 15.25
C GLY A 88 0.81 -0.48 13.95
N LEU A 89 1.42 0.69 13.80
CA LEU A 89 1.31 1.50 12.58
C LEU A 89 1.90 0.78 11.37
N GLY A 90 3.07 0.16 11.51
CA GLY A 90 3.71 -0.63 10.48
C GLY A 90 2.81 -1.78 10.00
N TRP A 91 2.14 -2.46 10.94
CA TRP A 91 1.19 -3.51 10.61
C TRP A 91 0.00 -2.98 9.79
N VAL A 92 -0.62 -1.88 10.21
CA VAL A 92 -1.76 -1.26 9.51
C VAL A 92 -1.37 -0.82 8.11
N ILE A 93 -0.26 -0.08 7.97
CA ILE A 93 0.24 0.40 6.68
C ILE A 93 0.57 -0.77 5.76
N GLY A 94 1.25 -1.80 6.27
CA GLY A 94 1.57 -3.01 5.53
C GLY A 94 0.32 -3.74 5.04
N ALA A 95 -0.68 -3.94 5.91
CA ALA A 95 -1.94 -4.58 5.56
C ALA A 95 -2.71 -3.81 4.47
N LEU A 96 -2.77 -2.49 4.56
CA LEU A 96 -3.39 -1.63 3.54
C LEU A 96 -2.64 -1.74 2.20
N PHE A 97 -1.30 -1.73 2.23
CA PHE A 97 -0.49 -1.92 1.03
C PHE A 97 -0.77 -3.28 0.39
N GLY A 98 -0.82 -4.36 1.18
CA GLY A 98 -1.16 -5.71 0.70
C GLY A 98 -2.54 -5.77 0.05
N ALA A 99 -3.55 -5.12 0.63
CA ALA A 99 -4.90 -5.05 0.08
C ALA A 99 -4.92 -4.32 -1.28
N VAL A 100 -4.25 -3.18 -1.38
CA VAL A 100 -4.16 -2.40 -2.62
C VAL A 100 -3.39 -3.18 -3.70
N ALA A 101 -2.24 -3.76 -3.35
CA ALA A 101 -1.42 -4.54 -4.26
C ALA A 101 -2.20 -5.72 -4.85
N LEU A 102 -2.87 -6.50 -4.00
CA LEU A 102 -3.68 -7.64 -4.46
C LEU A 102 -4.85 -7.19 -5.35
N THR A 103 -5.55 -6.11 -4.97
CA THR A 103 -6.67 -5.61 -5.76
C THR A 103 -6.22 -5.13 -7.15
N LYS A 104 -5.10 -4.42 -7.23
CA LYS A 104 -4.51 -3.99 -8.51
C LYS A 104 -4.07 -5.18 -9.35
N THR A 105 -3.39 -6.16 -8.74
CA THR A 105 -2.95 -7.38 -9.40
C THR A 105 -4.15 -8.19 -9.92
N ALA A 106 -5.19 -8.36 -9.09
CA ALA A 106 -6.40 -9.06 -9.50
C ALA A 106 -7.08 -8.38 -10.71
N ARG A 107 -7.13 -7.05 -10.74
CA ARG A 107 -7.67 -6.31 -11.91
C ARG A 107 -6.82 -6.50 -13.16
N ALA A 108 -5.50 -6.59 -13.04
CA ALA A 108 -4.61 -6.81 -14.16
C ALA A 108 -4.76 -8.21 -14.77
N PHE A 109 -4.92 -9.23 -13.91
CA PHE A 109 -5.08 -10.62 -14.37
C PHE A 109 -6.52 -10.98 -14.82
N PHE A 110 -7.52 -10.27 -14.30
CA PHE A 110 -8.92 -10.44 -14.65
C PHE A 110 -9.51 -9.14 -15.18
N PRO A 111 -9.10 -8.69 -16.37
CA PRO A 111 -9.67 -7.49 -16.96
C PRO A 111 -11.17 -7.67 -17.15
N GLU A 112 -11.94 -6.68 -16.78
CA GLU A 112 -13.36 -6.63 -17.10
C GLU A 112 -13.46 -6.43 -18.61
N SER A 113 -13.97 -7.46 -19.32
CA SER A 113 -14.34 -7.29 -20.71
C SER A 113 -15.61 -6.44 -20.75
N SER A 114 -15.44 -5.13 -20.84
CA SER A 114 -16.57 -4.27 -21.20
C SER A 114 -16.95 -4.59 -22.66
N PRO A 115 -18.21 -4.89 -22.94
CA PRO A 115 -18.67 -5.05 -24.33
C PRO A 115 -18.54 -3.74 -25.13
N ASP A 116 -18.47 -2.61 -24.45
CA ASP A 116 -18.29 -1.31 -25.06
C ASP A 116 -16.81 -0.92 -25.12
N TYR A 117 -16.40 -0.40 -26.25
CA TYR A 117 -15.08 0.19 -26.43
C TYR A 117 -14.91 1.42 -25.56
N VAL A 118 -14.26 1.27 -24.42
CA VAL A 118 -13.89 2.38 -23.55
C VAL A 118 -12.45 2.76 -23.81
N THR A 119 -12.20 3.97 -24.25
CA THR A 119 -10.85 4.49 -24.43
C THR A 119 -10.10 4.53 -23.09
N ASP A 120 -8.94 3.88 -23.04
CA ASP A 120 -8.04 3.98 -21.88
C ASP A 120 -7.53 5.42 -21.77
N ARG A 121 -8.02 6.14 -20.76
CA ARG A 121 -7.65 7.54 -20.53
C ARG A 121 -6.16 7.73 -20.29
N GLY A 122 -5.47 6.71 -19.73
CA GLY A 122 -4.03 6.75 -19.48
C GLY A 122 -3.17 6.62 -20.74
N ARG A 123 -3.71 6.01 -21.79
CA ARG A 123 -3.04 5.80 -23.09
C ARG A 123 -3.58 6.69 -24.21
N CYS A 124 -4.62 7.46 -23.92
CA CYS A 124 -5.23 8.34 -24.90
C CYS A 124 -4.35 9.57 -25.12
N VAL A 125 -3.73 9.66 -26.28
CA VAL A 125 -2.93 10.82 -26.71
C VAL A 125 -3.78 11.90 -27.40
N SER A 126 -5.10 11.85 -27.26
CA SER A 126 -6.06 12.81 -27.85
C SER A 126 -5.88 13.03 -29.37
N CYS A 127 -5.48 11.96 -30.09
CA CYS A 127 -5.21 12.03 -31.52
C CYS A 127 -6.46 12.07 -32.42
N ALA A 128 -7.65 12.06 -31.84
CA ALA A 128 -8.96 12.08 -32.51
C ALA A 128 -9.24 10.91 -33.50
N ARG A 129 -8.37 9.90 -33.59
CA ARG A 129 -8.59 8.74 -34.49
C ARG A 129 -9.84 7.94 -34.10
N CYS A 130 -10.11 7.76 -32.81
CA CYS A 130 -11.33 7.10 -32.35
C CYS A 130 -12.59 7.86 -32.74
N TYR A 131 -12.54 9.20 -32.77
CA TYR A 131 -13.66 10.03 -33.22
C TYR A 131 -13.94 9.85 -34.73
N SER A 132 -12.90 9.84 -35.56
CA SER A 132 -13.04 9.65 -37.01
C SER A 132 -13.55 8.23 -37.37
N SER A 133 -13.37 7.25 -36.49
CA SER A 133 -13.82 5.87 -36.66
C SER A 133 -15.06 5.53 -35.82
N CYS A 134 -15.65 6.50 -35.12
CA CYS A 134 -16.82 6.30 -34.29
C CYS A 134 -18.04 5.98 -35.17
N PRO A 135 -18.76 4.85 -34.96
CA PRO A 135 -19.91 4.46 -35.76
C PRO A 135 -21.00 5.54 -35.79
N TYR A 136 -21.24 6.22 -34.67
CA TYR A 136 -22.22 7.31 -34.58
C TYR A 136 -21.79 8.54 -35.37
N GLU A 137 -20.51 8.90 -35.41
CA GLU A 137 -19.99 10.00 -36.19
C GLU A 137 -19.99 9.67 -37.70
N LEU A 138 -19.63 8.45 -38.07
CA LEU A 138 -19.69 7.97 -39.44
C LEU A 138 -21.12 8.02 -39.99
N GLN A 139 -22.10 7.58 -39.20
CA GLN A 139 -23.51 7.67 -39.55
C GLN A 139 -23.97 9.13 -39.69
N ARG A 140 -23.56 10.05 -38.80
CA ARG A 140 -23.83 11.46 -38.89
C ARG A 140 -23.28 12.10 -40.18
N ARG A 141 -22.17 11.55 -40.68
CA ARG A 141 -21.57 11.97 -41.99
C ARG A 141 -22.19 11.30 -43.18
N GLY A 142 -23.24 10.48 -42.99
CA GLY A 142 -23.95 9.80 -44.08
C GLY A 142 -23.24 8.52 -44.59
N ILE A 143 -22.23 8.01 -43.85
CA ILE A 143 -21.54 6.78 -44.18
C ILE A 143 -22.36 5.61 -43.62
N PRO A 144 -22.81 4.63 -44.39
CA PRO A 144 -23.59 3.50 -43.91
C PRO A 144 -22.70 2.59 -43.06
N VAL A 145 -22.96 2.57 -41.75
CA VAL A 145 -22.28 1.68 -40.79
C VAL A 145 -23.36 0.97 -39.99
N ALA A 146 -23.20 -0.36 -39.82
CA ALA A 146 -24.04 -1.13 -38.93
C ALA A 146 -23.75 -0.71 -37.49
N LEU A 147 -24.74 -0.09 -36.82
CA LEU A 147 -24.64 0.17 -35.38
C LEU A 147 -24.75 -1.15 -34.61
N PRO A 148 -23.97 -1.35 -33.54
CA PRO A 148 -24.17 -2.51 -32.66
C PRO A 148 -25.58 -2.45 -32.07
N GLU A 149 -26.37 -3.49 -32.31
CA GLU A 149 -27.71 -3.61 -31.71
C GLU A 149 -27.53 -3.78 -30.19
N GLY A 150 -27.82 -2.76 -29.42
CA GLY A 150 -27.82 -2.87 -27.95
C GLY A 150 -27.48 -1.66 -27.11
N GLY A 151 -27.19 -0.51 -27.72
CA GLY A 151 -26.95 0.73 -26.95
C GLY A 151 -28.28 1.45 -26.61
N LYS A 152 -29.16 0.84 -25.82
CA LYS A 152 -30.16 1.62 -25.07
C LYS A 152 -29.43 2.19 -23.85
N GLY A 153 -29.15 3.51 -23.93
CA GLY A 153 -28.67 4.25 -22.80
C GLY A 153 -29.63 4.12 -21.60
N GLU A 154 -29.10 3.65 -20.49
CA GLU A 154 -29.56 3.95 -19.14
C GLU A 154 -28.55 4.89 -18.46
#